data_0a33a26a2b19288a64dcc61c0807f816
#
_entry.id   0a33a26a2b19288a64dcc61c0807f816
#
_cell.length_a   1.000
_cell.length_b   1.000
_cell.length_c   1.000
_cell.angle_alpha   90.00
_cell.angle_beta   90.00
_cell.angle_gamma   90.00
#
_symmetry.space_group_name_H-M   'P 1'
#
loop_
_entity.id
_entity.type
_entity.pdbx_description
1 polymer ?
#
loop_
_entity_poly.entity_id
_entity_poly.type
_entity_poly.pdbx_seq_one_letter_code
_entity_poly.pdbx_strand_id
1 'polypeptide(L)'
;TSTATFEKNAKPLVNATKPTPSKLAGKVSVKAERIEEKVESSNVLGFLEGTDKKDEVVIVSSHYDHIGISADGQVNNGANDDGSGTVSVLEIAQAFSDAKAAGKGPRRSMLFLTVSGEEKGLLGSEYYADMDPVIPLDKTVCDLNIDMVGRVDDLHEGKSDNYIYVIGSDKLSSDLHKISEATNAKYIKMDLDYKYNDPKDPQRIYYRSDHYNFAKHRIPIIFYFNGLHADYHQPTDDVEKIDFKLAEKSARLVFYTAWDVANRDDRLAVDSNKQ
;
A
#
# COMPACT_ATOMS: atom_id res chain seq x y z
N THR A 1 -31.13 34.00 -7.43
CA THR A 1 -31.37 33.00 -8.50
C THR A 1 -31.94 31.75 -7.88
N SER A 2 -33.14 31.34 -8.33
CA SER A 2 -33.75 30.12 -7.81
C SER A 2 -32.96 28.89 -8.29
N THR A 3 -33.02 27.80 -7.51
CA THR A 3 -32.41 26.48 -7.86
C THR A 3 -32.78 26.06 -9.28
N ALA A 4 -34.04 26.33 -9.71
CA ALA A 4 -34.53 26.07 -11.06
C ALA A 4 -33.75 26.82 -12.17
N THR A 5 -33.26 28.03 -11.91
CA THR A 5 -32.48 28.80 -12.89
C THR A 5 -31.05 28.25 -12.98
N PHE A 6 -30.49 27.79 -11.87
CA PHE A 6 -29.17 27.11 -11.85
C PHE A 6 -29.23 25.81 -12.63
N GLU A 7 -30.21 24.95 -12.35
CA GLU A 7 -30.39 23.65 -13.02
C GLU A 7 -30.61 23.79 -14.54
N LYS A 8 -31.41 24.81 -14.95
CA LYS A 8 -31.65 25.09 -16.37
C LYS A 8 -30.36 25.47 -17.11
N ASN A 9 -29.44 26.18 -16.44
CA ASN A 9 -28.17 26.61 -17.03
C ASN A 9 -27.05 25.57 -16.88
N ALA A 10 -27.13 24.67 -15.90
CA ALA A 10 -26.14 23.61 -15.67
C ALA A 10 -26.36 22.40 -16.59
N LYS A 11 -27.60 22.02 -16.90
CA LYS A 11 -27.90 20.86 -17.76
C LYS A 11 -27.19 20.85 -19.12
N PRO A 12 -27.05 21.98 -19.86
CA PRO A 12 -26.28 22.00 -21.10
C PRO A 12 -24.78 21.82 -20.92
N LEU A 13 -24.23 22.11 -19.73
CA LEU A 13 -22.81 22.04 -19.46
C LEU A 13 -22.33 20.63 -19.11
N VAL A 14 -23.21 19.78 -18.58
CA VAL A 14 -22.90 18.40 -18.19
C VAL A 14 -22.57 17.51 -19.39
N ASN A 15 -23.12 17.83 -20.57
CA ASN A 15 -22.91 17.06 -21.81
C ASN A 15 -22.11 17.82 -22.88
N ALA A 16 -21.51 18.98 -22.54
CA ALA A 16 -20.76 19.78 -23.49
C ALA A 16 -19.33 19.26 -23.64
N THR A 17 -18.91 18.97 -24.86
CA THR A 17 -17.53 18.62 -25.20
C THR A 17 -16.54 19.78 -25.02
N LYS A 18 -17.05 21.02 -24.88
CA LYS A 18 -16.30 22.22 -24.46
C LYS A 18 -17.16 23.03 -23.49
N PRO A 19 -16.68 23.32 -22.29
CA PRO A 19 -17.42 24.16 -21.34
C PRO A 19 -17.51 25.60 -21.89
N THR A 20 -18.72 26.10 -22.04
CA THR A 20 -18.94 27.49 -22.39
C THR A 20 -19.19 28.29 -21.10
N PRO A 21 -18.32 29.26 -20.76
CA PRO A 21 -18.55 30.07 -19.56
C PRO A 21 -19.84 30.85 -19.67
N SER A 22 -20.72 30.71 -18.66
CA SER A 22 -21.93 31.52 -18.54
C SER A 22 -21.80 32.48 -17.36
N LYS A 23 -22.18 33.77 -17.59
CA LYS A 23 -22.27 34.75 -16.50
C LYS A 23 -23.63 34.62 -15.83
N LEU A 24 -23.64 34.27 -14.56
CA LEU A 24 -24.80 34.37 -13.72
C LEU A 24 -24.84 35.75 -13.07
N ALA A 25 -25.95 36.49 -13.27
CA ALA A 25 -26.15 37.75 -12.58
C ALA A 25 -26.67 37.45 -11.17
N GLY A 26 -25.96 37.89 -10.15
CA GLY A 26 -26.36 37.74 -8.76
C GLY A 26 -25.21 37.92 -7.79
N LYS A 27 -25.53 38.03 -6.50
CA LYS A 27 -24.57 38.00 -5.42
C LYS A 27 -24.56 36.58 -4.86
N VAL A 28 -23.40 36.00 -4.74
CA VAL A 28 -23.17 34.70 -4.05
C VAL A 28 -22.59 35.04 -2.68
N SER A 29 -23.23 34.55 -1.62
CA SER A 29 -22.69 34.58 -0.27
C SER A 29 -22.35 33.13 0.11
N VAL A 30 -21.12 32.89 0.50
CA VAL A 30 -20.65 31.59 0.99
C VAL A 30 -20.21 31.80 2.43
N LYS A 31 -20.80 31.00 3.35
CA LYS A 31 -20.27 30.85 4.71
C LYS A 31 -19.65 29.45 4.77
N ALA A 32 -18.38 29.39 4.99
CA ALA A 32 -17.64 28.15 5.24
C ALA A 32 -17.10 28.18 6.68
N GLU A 33 -17.27 27.09 7.39
CA GLU A 33 -16.75 26.90 8.73
C GLU A 33 -15.84 25.66 8.70
N ARG A 34 -14.62 25.79 9.19
CA ARG A 34 -13.70 24.68 9.37
C ARG A 34 -13.85 24.16 10.79
N ILE A 35 -14.29 22.93 10.92
CA ILE A 35 -14.28 22.20 12.19
C ILE A 35 -12.99 21.40 12.25
N GLU A 36 -12.21 21.58 13.30
CA GLU A 36 -11.00 20.81 13.57
C GLU A 36 -11.30 19.86 14.72
N GLU A 37 -11.14 18.56 14.46
CA GLU A 37 -11.21 17.51 15.47
C GLU A 37 -9.83 16.88 15.59
N LYS A 38 -9.31 16.75 16.82
CA LYS A 38 -8.08 16.03 17.07
C LYS A 38 -8.41 14.57 17.36
N VAL A 39 -7.87 13.69 16.54
CA VAL A 39 -7.95 12.24 16.72
C VAL A 39 -6.55 11.72 16.99
N GLU A 40 -6.40 10.91 18.03
CA GLU A 40 -5.15 10.21 18.33
C GLU A 40 -5.22 8.78 17.78
N SER A 41 -4.15 8.36 17.16
CA SER A 41 -3.95 7.00 16.67
C SER A 41 -2.50 6.58 16.86
N SER A 42 -2.18 5.32 16.58
CA SER A 42 -0.83 4.78 16.79
C SER A 42 -0.44 3.87 15.64
N ASN A 43 0.81 3.92 15.21
CA ASN A 43 1.41 2.85 14.43
C ASN A 43 1.77 1.68 15.36
N VAL A 44 1.66 0.45 14.89
CA VAL A 44 2.03 -0.74 15.63
C VAL A 44 3.29 -1.34 15.02
N LEU A 45 4.31 -1.56 15.86
CA LEU A 45 5.61 -2.02 15.45
C LEU A 45 5.98 -3.34 16.15
N GLY A 46 6.29 -4.37 15.36
CA GLY A 46 6.89 -5.61 15.82
C GLY A 46 8.35 -5.67 15.37
N PHE A 47 9.29 -5.74 16.32
CA PHE A 47 10.72 -5.79 15.99
C PHE A 47 11.31 -7.16 16.29
N LEU A 48 12.01 -7.73 15.30
CA LEU A 48 12.76 -8.96 15.44
C LEU A 48 14.24 -8.68 15.19
N GLU A 49 15.05 -8.70 16.25
CA GLU A 49 16.49 -8.47 16.13
C GLU A 49 17.16 -9.57 15.29
N GLY A 50 17.96 -9.15 14.33
CA GLY A 50 18.80 -10.01 13.49
C GLY A 50 20.04 -10.55 14.21
N THR A 51 20.94 -11.16 13.46
CA THR A 51 22.17 -11.74 14.00
C THR A 51 23.39 -10.84 13.72
N ASP A 52 24.20 -11.16 12.72
CA ASP A 52 25.47 -10.48 12.40
C ASP A 52 25.31 -9.15 11.64
N LYS A 53 24.12 -8.88 11.10
CA LYS A 53 23.76 -7.63 10.40
C LYS A 53 22.60 -6.88 11.07
N LYS A 54 22.43 -7.03 12.37
CA LYS A 54 21.29 -6.56 13.13
C LYS A 54 21.05 -5.05 13.08
N ASP A 55 22.07 -4.27 12.72
CA ASP A 55 21.96 -2.81 12.59
C ASP A 55 21.32 -2.36 11.27
N GLU A 56 21.09 -3.27 10.33
CA GLU A 56 20.35 -3.05 9.10
C GLU A 56 18.96 -3.67 9.24
N VAL A 57 17.92 -2.95 8.78
CA VAL A 57 16.52 -3.33 9.02
C VAL A 57 15.76 -3.45 7.69
N VAL A 58 15.05 -4.54 7.53
CA VAL A 58 14.07 -4.76 6.47
C VAL A 58 12.68 -4.52 7.06
N ILE A 59 11.89 -3.67 6.43
CA ILE A 59 10.51 -3.38 6.83
C ILE A 59 9.55 -4.22 5.98
N VAL A 60 8.51 -4.75 6.62
CA VAL A 60 7.31 -5.28 5.96
C VAL A 60 6.15 -4.50 6.52
N SER A 61 5.42 -3.80 5.66
CA SER A 61 4.39 -2.85 6.08
C SER A 61 3.02 -3.10 5.47
N SER A 62 1.99 -2.56 6.12
CA SER A 62 0.60 -2.48 5.69
C SER A 62 -0.10 -1.38 6.47
N HIS A 63 -1.33 -0.99 6.10
CA HIS A 63 -2.14 -0.19 6.98
C HIS A 63 -3.24 -1.03 7.66
N TYR A 64 -3.72 -0.58 8.82
CA TYR A 64 -4.75 -1.30 9.57
C TYR A 64 -6.02 -0.48 9.80
N ASP A 65 -6.00 0.79 9.41
CA ASP A 65 -7.19 1.62 9.37
C ASP A 65 -7.98 1.38 8.06
N HIS A 66 -9.24 1.78 8.09
CA HIS A 66 -10.08 1.87 6.90
C HIS A 66 -10.96 3.13 7.01
N ILE A 67 -11.79 3.38 6.00
CA ILE A 67 -12.58 4.62 5.90
C ILE A 67 -13.65 4.78 6.99
N GLY A 68 -13.99 3.73 7.72
CA GLY A 68 -14.82 3.79 8.91
C GLY A 68 -16.33 3.75 8.62
N ILE A 69 -17.10 4.61 9.28
CA ILE A 69 -18.56 4.63 9.17
C ILE A 69 -18.99 5.77 8.23
N SER A 70 -19.76 5.42 7.20
CA SER A 70 -20.31 6.36 6.23
C SER A 70 -21.38 7.26 6.85
N ALA A 71 -21.70 8.39 6.21
CA ALA A 71 -22.67 9.37 6.72
C ALA A 71 -24.09 8.81 6.90
N ASP A 72 -24.43 7.74 6.20
CA ASP A 72 -25.71 7.01 6.33
C ASP A 72 -25.68 5.91 7.41
N GLY A 73 -24.55 5.79 8.14
CA GLY A 73 -24.37 4.84 9.23
C GLY A 73 -23.89 3.45 8.80
N GLN A 74 -23.57 3.23 7.53
CA GLN A 74 -23.01 1.95 7.08
C GLN A 74 -21.55 1.83 7.52
N VAL A 75 -21.17 0.64 7.99
CA VAL A 75 -19.79 0.33 8.37
C VAL A 75 -19.04 -0.19 7.14
N ASN A 76 -17.89 0.40 6.85
CA ASN A 76 -16.98 -0.09 5.84
C ASN A 76 -15.97 -1.02 6.52
N ASN A 77 -16.03 -2.31 6.19
CA ASN A 77 -15.32 -3.35 6.93
C ASN A 77 -13.83 -3.44 6.54
N GLY A 78 -13.47 -3.12 5.29
CA GLY A 78 -12.07 -3.09 4.85
C GLY A 78 -11.39 -4.46 4.91
N ALA A 79 -12.09 -5.53 4.51
CA ALA A 79 -11.52 -6.87 4.60
C ALA A 79 -10.34 -7.07 3.65
N ASN A 80 -10.43 -6.53 2.44
CA ASN A 80 -9.32 -6.52 1.50
C ASN A 80 -8.47 -5.27 1.65
N ASP A 81 -9.06 -4.12 1.91
CA ASP A 81 -8.45 -2.79 2.05
C ASP A 81 -8.48 -2.31 3.52
N ASP A 82 -7.47 -2.55 4.40
CA ASP A 82 -6.33 -3.40 4.14
C ASP A 82 -6.20 -4.51 5.20
N GLY A 83 -7.34 -5.14 5.52
CA GLY A 83 -7.34 -6.34 6.37
C GLY A 83 -6.44 -7.44 5.81
N SER A 84 -6.43 -7.60 4.47
CA SER A 84 -5.61 -8.62 3.78
C SER A 84 -4.11 -8.36 3.93
N GLY A 85 -3.65 -7.12 3.84
CA GLY A 85 -2.26 -6.75 4.06
C GLY A 85 -1.87 -6.87 5.54
N THR A 86 -2.72 -6.37 6.44
CA THR A 86 -2.46 -6.45 7.89
C THR A 86 -2.28 -7.89 8.37
N VAL A 87 -3.17 -8.83 7.98
CA VAL A 87 -3.00 -10.24 8.37
C VAL A 87 -1.78 -10.86 7.72
N SER A 88 -1.44 -10.46 6.49
CA SER A 88 -0.22 -10.92 5.81
C SER A 88 1.05 -10.50 6.56
N VAL A 89 1.11 -9.26 7.07
CA VAL A 89 2.24 -8.78 7.90
C VAL A 89 2.34 -9.61 9.18
N LEU A 90 1.22 -9.92 9.85
CA LEU A 90 1.20 -10.74 11.07
C LEU A 90 1.70 -12.17 10.81
N GLU A 91 1.25 -12.81 9.74
CA GLU A 91 1.68 -14.17 9.36
C GLU A 91 3.16 -14.20 8.99
N ILE A 92 3.66 -13.19 8.28
CA ILE A 92 5.09 -13.05 7.96
C ILE A 92 5.90 -12.86 9.24
N ALA A 93 5.43 -12.03 10.18
CA ALA A 93 6.08 -11.82 11.48
C ALA A 93 6.18 -13.13 12.28
N GLN A 94 5.09 -13.93 12.30
CA GLN A 94 5.07 -15.23 12.94
C GLN A 94 6.09 -16.17 12.30
N ALA A 95 6.14 -16.25 10.96
CA ALA A 95 7.07 -17.11 10.24
C ALA A 95 8.55 -16.77 10.53
N PHE A 96 8.90 -15.47 10.58
CA PHE A 96 10.24 -15.02 10.96
C PHE A 96 10.57 -15.33 12.43
N SER A 97 9.59 -15.17 13.32
CA SER A 97 9.73 -15.50 14.75
C SER A 97 9.99 -17.01 14.95
N ASP A 98 9.23 -17.85 14.28
CA ASP A 98 9.39 -19.30 14.33
C ASP A 98 10.73 -19.74 13.77
N ALA A 99 11.17 -19.16 12.67
CA ALA A 99 12.49 -19.41 12.10
C ALA A 99 13.60 -19.04 13.11
N LYS A 100 13.49 -17.90 13.79
CA LYS A 100 14.43 -17.48 14.82
C LYS A 100 14.42 -18.42 16.02
N ALA A 101 13.26 -18.84 16.49
CA ALA A 101 13.12 -19.80 17.59
C ALA A 101 13.73 -21.17 17.23
N ALA A 102 13.70 -21.56 15.96
CA ALA A 102 14.37 -22.75 15.42
C ALA A 102 15.88 -22.57 15.16
N GLY A 103 16.49 -21.46 15.57
CA GLY A 103 17.91 -21.16 15.37
C GLY A 103 18.28 -20.77 13.93
N LYS A 104 17.29 -20.38 13.11
CA LYS A 104 17.44 -19.99 11.71
C LYS A 104 16.95 -18.55 11.50
N GLY A 105 17.18 -17.67 12.47
CA GLY A 105 16.76 -16.28 12.39
C GLY A 105 17.47 -15.50 11.25
N PRO A 106 16.91 -14.35 10.85
CA PRO A 106 17.51 -13.52 9.80
C PRO A 106 18.81 -12.88 10.27
N ARG A 107 19.68 -12.53 9.34
CA ARG A 107 20.92 -11.79 9.61
C ARG A 107 20.64 -10.32 9.90
N ARG A 108 19.79 -9.69 9.07
CA ARG A 108 19.27 -8.32 9.29
C ARG A 108 18.09 -8.36 10.23
N SER A 109 17.90 -7.30 10.97
CA SER A 109 16.68 -7.13 11.76
C SER A 109 15.46 -6.93 10.87
N MET A 110 14.29 -7.34 11.38
CA MET A 110 13.02 -7.15 10.71
C MET A 110 12.16 -6.18 11.51
N LEU A 111 11.48 -5.29 10.83
CA LEU A 111 10.42 -4.45 11.40
C LEU A 111 9.12 -4.77 10.69
N PHE A 112 8.14 -5.26 11.43
CA PHE A 112 6.78 -5.47 10.97
C PHE A 112 5.98 -4.25 11.41
N LEU A 113 5.48 -3.49 10.45
CA LEU A 113 4.92 -2.17 10.68
C LEU A 113 3.50 -2.11 10.13
N THR A 114 2.50 -1.98 11.01
CA THR A 114 1.15 -1.65 10.59
C THR A 114 0.85 -0.20 10.96
N VAL A 115 0.52 0.61 9.96
CA VAL A 115 0.32 2.05 10.12
C VAL A 115 -1.15 2.40 10.16
N SER A 116 -1.45 3.58 10.70
CA SER A 116 -2.81 4.12 10.79
C SER A 116 -2.92 5.41 9.99
N GLY A 117 -4.14 5.70 9.50
CA GLY A 117 -4.42 6.94 8.79
C GLY A 117 -3.92 6.96 7.35
N GLU A 118 -3.74 5.79 6.73
CA GLU A 118 -3.45 5.66 5.29
C GLU A 118 -4.56 6.32 4.48
N GLU A 119 -5.82 5.98 4.79
CA GLU A 119 -7.05 6.47 4.17
C GLU A 119 -7.28 7.99 4.32
N LYS A 120 -6.51 8.63 5.17
CA LYS A 120 -6.52 10.08 5.39
C LYS A 120 -5.32 10.78 4.77
N GLY A 121 -4.58 10.08 3.91
CA GLY A 121 -3.45 10.61 3.17
C GLY A 121 -2.09 10.13 3.69
N LEU A 122 -1.94 8.84 3.96
CA LEU A 122 -0.70 8.17 4.34
C LEU A 122 -0.09 8.71 5.66
N LEU A 123 -0.94 9.12 6.61
CA LEU A 123 -0.49 9.89 7.79
C LEU A 123 0.44 9.08 8.70
N GLY A 124 0.17 7.79 8.91
CA GLY A 124 0.97 6.96 9.80
C GLY A 124 2.36 6.68 9.26
N SER A 125 2.47 6.34 8.00
CA SER A 125 3.76 6.15 7.34
C SER A 125 4.53 7.46 7.18
N GLU A 126 3.84 8.58 6.91
CA GLU A 126 4.45 9.92 6.91
C GLU A 126 5.01 10.27 8.28
N TYR A 127 4.23 10.04 9.34
CA TYR A 127 4.70 10.28 10.71
C TYR A 127 5.96 9.45 11.02
N TYR A 128 5.93 8.15 10.68
CA TYR A 128 7.09 7.29 10.87
C TYR A 128 8.31 7.75 10.08
N ALA A 129 8.15 8.07 8.79
CA ALA A 129 9.28 8.36 7.92
C ALA A 129 9.82 9.80 8.08
N ASP A 130 8.94 10.78 8.33
CA ASP A 130 9.32 12.20 8.30
C ASP A 130 9.49 12.82 9.69
N MET A 131 8.79 12.27 10.71
CA MET A 131 8.72 12.93 12.01
C MET A 131 9.40 12.15 13.12
N ASP A 132 9.11 10.85 13.25
CA ASP A 132 9.58 10.02 14.37
C ASP A 132 9.91 8.59 13.94
N PRO A 133 10.96 8.38 13.14
CA PRO A 133 11.41 7.06 12.77
C PRO A 133 12.01 6.35 13.99
N VAL A 134 11.34 5.34 14.51
CA VAL A 134 11.83 4.51 15.62
C VAL A 134 13.17 3.86 15.26
N ILE A 135 13.34 3.47 14.00
CA ILE A 135 14.61 3.04 13.43
C ILE A 135 15.07 4.13 12.46
N PRO A 136 16.30 4.65 12.59
CA PRO A 136 16.85 5.63 11.66
C PRO A 136 16.75 5.16 10.21
N LEU A 137 16.32 6.03 9.30
CA LEU A 137 16.05 5.67 7.91
C LEU A 137 17.30 5.18 7.15
N ASP A 138 18.49 5.65 7.54
CA ASP A 138 19.76 5.18 6.98
C ASP A 138 20.07 3.71 7.32
N LYS A 139 19.42 3.16 8.35
CA LYS A 139 19.46 1.74 8.72
C LYS A 139 18.45 0.90 7.96
N THR A 140 17.43 1.51 7.39
CA THR A 140 16.40 0.83 6.62
C THR A 140 16.93 0.42 5.24
N VAL A 141 16.88 -0.88 4.95
CA VAL A 141 17.39 -1.47 3.69
C VAL A 141 16.34 -1.38 2.60
N CYS A 142 15.12 -1.75 2.92
CA CYS A 142 13.94 -1.61 2.05
C CYS A 142 12.66 -1.67 2.88
N ASP A 143 11.56 -1.27 2.24
CA ASP A 143 10.21 -1.50 2.70
C ASP A 143 9.44 -2.36 1.68
N LEU A 144 8.77 -3.39 2.18
CA LEU A 144 7.92 -4.31 1.42
C LEU A 144 6.48 -4.12 1.89
N ASN A 145 5.77 -3.24 1.20
CA ASN A 145 4.41 -2.85 1.54
C ASN A 145 3.38 -3.79 0.91
N ILE A 146 2.39 -4.16 1.69
CA ILE A 146 1.30 -5.05 1.29
C ILE A 146 -0.01 -4.29 1.48
N ASP A 147 -0.78 -4.19 0.41
CA ASP A 147 -2.06 -3.49 0.46
C ASP A 147 -2.99 -4.10 -0.59
N MET A 148 -4.17 -4.57 -0.17
CA MET A 148 -5.19 -5.21 -0.99
C MET A 148 -4.69 -6.44 -1.77
N VAL A 149 -4.35 -7.51 -1.08
CA VAL A 149 -3.78 -8.74 -1.70
C VAL A 149 -4.71 -9.96 -1.62
N GLY A 150 -5.98 -9.77 -1.31
CA GLY A 150 -6.96 -10.84 -1.10
C GLY A 150 -8.07 -10.93 -2.17
N ARG A 151 -8.04 -10.15 -3.24
CA ARG A 151 -9.10 -10.12 -4.26
C ARG A 151 -8.51 -10.03 -5.67
N VAL A 152 -9.22 -10.61 -6.63
CA VAL A 152 -8.91 -10.42 -8.06
C VAL A 152 -9.57 -9.15 -8.57
N ASP A 153 -8.83 -8.33 -9.33
CA ASP A 153 -9.35 -7.11 -9.94
C ASP A 153 -10.14 -7.37 -11.23
N ASP A 154 -10.88 -6.37 -11.70
CA ASP A 154 -11.71 -6.44 -12.90
C ASP A 154 -10.90 -6.77 -14.17
N LEU A 155 -9.59 -6.51 -14.18
CA LEU A 155 -8.74 -6.80 -15.34
C LEU A 155 -8.36 -8.27 -15.45
N HIS A 156 -8.31 -8.98 -14.32
CA HIS A 156 -7.93 -10.39 -14.22
C HIS A 156 -9.13 -11.31 -13.98
N GLU A 157 -10.30 -10.76 -13.66
CA GLU A 157 -11.52 -11.53 -13.45
C GLU A 157 -11.81 -12.44 -14.67
N GLY A 158 -12.01 -13.73 -14.38
CA GLY A 158 -12.25 -14.75 -15.40
C GLY A 158 -11.04 -15.11 -16.29
N LYS A 159 -9.85 -14.55 -16.02
CA LYS A 159 -8.60 -14.80 -16.77
C LYS A 159 -7.55 -15.54 -15.94
N SER A 160 -7.13 -14.97 -14.84
CA SER A 160 -6.13 -15.54 -13.93
C SER A 160 -6.34 -15.02 -12.52
N ASP A 161 -6.28 -15.93 -11.55
CA ASP A 161 -6.24 -15.66 -10.12
C ASP A 161 -4.83 -15.79 -9.56
N ASN A 162 -3.82 -16.03 -10.41
CA ASN A 162 -2.44 -16.30 -10.03
C ASN A 162 -1.52 -15.14 -10.41
N TYR A 163 -1.86 -13.92 -10.06
CA TYR A 163 -1.08 -12.74 -10.39
C TYR A 163 -0.89 -11.83 -9.18
N ILE A 164 0.04 -10.91 -9.30
CA ILE A 164 0.24 -9.80 -8.36
C ILE A 164 0.88 -8.61 -9.08
N TYR A 165 0.40 -7.42 -8.82
CA TYR A 165 1.11 -6.20 -9.21
C TYR A 165 2.32 -5.99 -8.30
N VAL A 166 3.48 -5.78 -8.93
CA VAL A 166 4.75 -5.51 -8.24
C VAL A 166 5.16 -4.08 -8.62
N ILE A 167 4.89 -3.16 -7.71
CA ILE A 167 4.98 -1.74 -8.00
C ILE A 167 6.22 -1.16 -7.33
N GLY A 168 7.03 -0.43 -8.08
CA GLY A 168 8.18 0.30 -7.59
C GLY A 168 9.46 -0.51 -7.40
N SER A 169 9.44 -1.83 -7.59
CA SER A 169 10.58 -2.71 -7.30
C SER A 169 11.89 -2.31 -8.01
N ASP A 170 11.81 -1.76 -9.23
CA ASP A 170 12.96 -1.35 -10.04
C ASP A 170 13.23 0.17 -10.01
N LYS A 171 12.42 0.94 -9.28
CA LYS A 171 12.52 2.40 -9.31
C LYS A 171 13.75 2.95 -8.60
N LEU A 172 14.18 2.31 -7.53
CA LEU A 172 15.33 2.73 -6.73
C LEU A 172 16.45 1.69 -6.67
N SER A 173 16.14 0.40 -6.82
CA SER A 173 17.10 -0.69 -6.69
C SER A 173 16.89 -1.77 -7.75
N SER A 174 17.89 -1.98 -8.59
CA SER A 174 17.89 -3.09 -9.54
C SER A 174 18.03 -4.45 -8.83
N ASP A 175 18.66 -4.47 -7.66
CA ASP A 175 18.82 -5.69 -6.86
C ASP A 175 17.50 -6.18 -6.31
N LEU A 176 16.71 -5.27 -5.70
CA LEU A 176 15.41 -5.62 -5.12
C LEU A 176 14.46 -6.22 -6.16
N HIS A 177 14.44 -5.62 -7.36
CA HIS A 177 13.67 -6.14 -8.48
C HIS A 177 14.07 -7.57 -8.86
N LYS A 178 15.37 -7.81 -9.06
CA LYS A 178 15.90 -9.15 -9.40
C LYS A 178 15.62 -10.18 -8.31
N ILE A 179 15.71 -9.80 -7.04
CA ILE A 179 15.39 -10.67 -5.91
C ILE A 179 13.92 -11.07 -5.94
N SER A 180 13.02 -10.12 -6.12
CA SER A 180 11.58 -10.38 -6.21
C SER A 180 11.26 -11.34 -7.35
N GLU A 181 11.83 -11.13 -8.54
CA GLU A 181 11.66 -12.04 -9.69
C GLU A 181 12.22 -13.43 -9.41
N ALA A 182 13.43 -13.51 -8.86
CA ALA A 182 14.09 -14.78 -8.59
C ALA A 182 13.38 -15.61 -7.51
N THR A 183 12.91 -14.96 -6.44
CA THR A 183 12.15 -15.62 -5.37
C THR A 183 10.78 -16.07 -5.86
N ASN A 184 10.10 -15.26 -6.68
CA ASN A 184 8.87 -15.68 -7.34
C ASN A 184 9.08 -16.89 -8.24
N ALA A 185 10.04 -16.84 -9.14
CA ALA A 185 10.33 -17.93 -10.08
C ALA A 185 10.66 -19.23 -9.36
N LYS A 186 11.34 -19.16 -8.22
CA LYS A 186 11.80 -20.32 -7.44
C LYS A 186 10.69 -20.92 -6.58
N TYR A 187 9.88 -20.10 -5.92
CA TYR A 187 9.05 -20.56 -4.81
C TYR A 187 7.54 -20.44 -5.06
N ILE A 188 7.07 -19.40 -5.74
CA ILE A 188 5.64 -19.06 -5.79
C ILE A 188 5.06 -19.21 -7.20
N LYS A 189 5.74 -18.65 -8.21
CA LYS A 189 5.35 -18.71 -9.64
C LYS A 189 4.01 -18.01 -9.92
N MET A 190 3.83 -16.83 -9.37
CA MET A 190 2.77 -15.91 -9.77
C MET A 190 3.16 -15.16 -11.03
N ASP A 191 2.18 -14.69 -11.77
CA ASP A 191 2.38 -13.76 -12.88
C ASP A 191 2.62 -12.36 -12.27
N LEU A 192 3.85 -11.85 -12.38
CA LEU A 192 4.21 -10.52 -11.89
C LEU A 192 3.79 -9.47 -12.91
N ASP A 193 2.84 -8.61 -12.56
CA ASP A 193 2.39 -7.51 -13.41
C ASP A 193 3.01 -6.19 -12.96
N TYR A 194 3.65 -5.48 -13.88
CA TYR A 194 4.34 -4.20 -13.66
C TYR A 194 3.58 -3.01 -14.23
N LYS A 195 2.30 -3.18 -14.57
CA LYS A 195 1.47 -2.14 -15.22
C LYS A 195 1.55 -0.79 -14.51
N TYR A 196 1.51 -0.78 -13.18
CA TYR A 196 1.50 0.45 -12.39
C TYR A 196 2.89 1.07 -12.14
N ASN A 197 3.95 0.51 -12.75
CA ASN A 197 5.26 1.15 -12.83
C ASN A 197 5.35 2.23 -13.91
N ASP A 198 4.37 2.29 -14.84
CA ASP A 198 4.32 3.32 -15.88
C ASP A 198 4.16 4.71 -15.22
N PRO A 199 5.10 5.65 -15.44
CA PRO A 199 4.99 7.02 -14.91
C PRO A 199 3.78 7.78 -15.49
N LYS A 200 3.15 7.26 -16.55
CA LYS A 200 1.94 7.82 -17.15
C LYS A 200 0.66 7.14 -16.64
N ASP A 201 0.75 6.28 -15.65
CA ASP A 201 -0.44 5.66 -15.05
C ASP A 201 -1.44 6.74 -14.62
N PRO A 202 -2.65 6.78 -15.24
CA PRO A 202 -3.64 7.81 -14.93
C PRO A 202 -4.19 7.70 -13.51
N GLN A 203 -4.12 6.51 -12.90
CA GLN A 203 -4.56 6.24 -11.54
C GLN A 203 -3.48 6.59 -10.51
N ARG A 204 -2.22 6.77 -10.94
CA ARG A 204 -1.08 7.12 -10.09
C ARG A 204 -0.90 6.18 -8.90
N ILE A 205 -1.13 4.88 -9.09
CA ILE A 205 -1.12 3.86 -8.03
C ILE A 205 0.19 3.86 -7.24
N TYR A 206 1.32 4.11 -7.88
CA TYR A 206 2.63 4.22 -7.20
C TYR A 206 2.65 5.21 -6.01
N TYR A 207 1.75 6.18 -5.97
CA TYR A 207 1.71 7.24 -4.95
C TYR A 207 0.59 7.02 -3.91
N ARG A 208 -0.10 5.88 -3.95
CA ARG A 208 -1.37 5.70 -3.24
C ARG A 208 -1.31 4.74 -2.06
N SER A 209 -0.14 4.30 -1.63
CA SER A 209 0.00 3.50 -0.43
C SER A 209 1.28 3.86 0.33
N ASP A 210 1.46 3.33 1.51
CA ASP A 210 2.44 3.73 2.53
C ASP A 210 3.92 3.63 2.11
N HIS A 211 4.24 2.71 1.17
CA HIS A 211 5.59 2.59 0.60
C HIS A 211 6.13 3.91 0.04
N TYR A 212 5.24 4.81 -0.40
CA TYR A 212 5.67 6.06 -1.00
C TYR A 212 6.41 6.96 0.00
N ASN A 213 6.02 6.92 1.27
CA ASN A 213 6.70 7.67 2.32
C ASN A 213 8.14 7.18 2.61
N PHE A 214 8.45 5.93 2.27
CA PHE A 214 9.83 5.41 2.27
C PHE A 214 10.56 5.73 0.95
N ALA A 215 9.87 5.58 -0.17
CA ALA A 215 10.45 5.83 -1.50
C ALA A 215 10.96 7.28 -1.66
N LYS A 216 10.25 8.28 -1.14
CA LYS A 216 10.67 9.69 -1.17
C LYS A 216 11.99 9.94 -0.42
N HIS A 217 12.33 9.09 0.55
CA HIS A 217 13.62 9.07 1.26
C HIS A 217 14.67 8.18 0.58
N ARG A 218 14.42 7.74 -0.66
CA ARG A 218 15.31 6.88 -1.45
C ARG A 218 15.55 5.51 -0.83
N ILE A 219 14.62 5.03 -0.02
CA ILE A 219 14.60 3.65 0.48
C ILE A 219 13.97 2.78 -0.62
N PRO A 220 14.66 1.71 -1.09
CA PRO A 220 14.07 0.76 -2.03
C PRO A 220 12.75 0.19 -1.49
N ILE A 221 11.75 0.12 -2.35
CA ILE A 221 10.42 -0.37 -1.96
C ILE A 221 9.87 -1.37 -2.96
N ILE A 222 8.94 -2.18 -2.51
CA ILE A 222 7.94 -2.83 -3.35
C ILE A 222 6.57 -2.61 -2.74
N PHE A 223 5.63 -2.23 -3.55
CA PHE A 223 4.22 -2.26 -3.23
C PHE A 223 3.57 -3.47 -3.92
N TYR A 224 3.12 -4.43 -3.11
CA TYR A 224 2.41 -5.63 -3.54
C TYR A 224 0.90 -5.39 -3.46
N PHE A 225 0.23 -5.60 -4.59
CA PHE A 225 -1.16 -5.20 -4.79
C PHE A 225 -1.86 -6.15 -5.76
N ASN A 226 -3.13 -6.46 -5.57
CA ASN A 226 -3.89 -7.25 -6.54
C ASN A 226 -4.90 -6.42 -7.36
N GLY A 227 -4.93 -5.10 -7.18
CA GLY A 227 -5.77 -4.21 -7.97
C GLY A 227 -7.08 -3.81 -7.28
N LEU A 228 -7.79 -2.92 -7.95
CA LEU A 228 -9.09 -2.42 -7.49
C LEU A 228 -10.21 -3.36 -7.95
N HIS A 229 -11.23 -3.51 -7.12
CA HIS A 229 -12.43 -4.31 -7.38
C HIS A 229 -13.70 -3.51 -7.03
N ALA A 230 -14.85 -4.01 -7.40
CA ALA A 230 -16.14 -3.30 -7.24
C ALA A 230 -16.49 -2.94 -5.78
N ASP A 231 -15.94 -3.68 -4.81
CA ASP A 231 -16.19 -3.43 -3.38
C ASP A 231 -15.16 -2.48 -2.74
N TYR A 232 -14.18 -1.96 -3.49
CA TYR A 232 -13.19 -1.01 -2.98
C TYR A 232 -13.87 0.23 -2.40
N HIS A 233 -13.56 0.55 -1.14
CA HIS A 233 -14.20 1.63 -0.37
C HIS A 233 -15.73 1.51 -0.27
N GLN A 234 -16.24 0.28 -0.22
CA GLN A 234 -17.66 0.01 -0.05
C GLN A 234 -17.91 -0.79 1.24
N PRO A 235 -19.11 -0.66 1.83
CA PRO A 235 -19.50 -1.48 2.99
C PRO A 235 -19.50 -2.99 2.71
N THR A 236 -19.40 -3.35 1.43
CA THR A 236 -19.43 -4.74 0.95
C THR A 236 -18.03 -5.34 0.78
N ASP A 237 -16.96 -4.64 1.21
CA ASP A 237 -15.61 -5.26 1.30
C ASP A 237 -15.54 -6.15 2.55
N ASP A 238 -16.09 -7.35 2.41
CA ASP A 238 -16.34 -8.30 3.47
C ASP A 238 -15.36 -9.49 3.41
N VAL A 239 -15.10 -10.09 4.56
CA VAL A 239 -14.16 -11.22 4.72
C VAL A 239 -14.56 -12.46 3.92
N GLU A 240 -15.87 -12.68 3.70
CA GLU A 240 -16.40 -13.79 2.92
C GLU A 240 -16.00 -13.74 1.45
N LYS A 241 -15.56 -12.59 0.98
CA LYS A 241 -15.13 -12.38 -0.41
C LYS A 241 -13.62 -12.53 -0.60
N ILE A 242 -12.87 -12.70 0.46
CA ILE A 242 -11.41 -12.84 0.38
C ILE A 242 -11.03 -14.21 -0.20
N ASP A 243 -10.20 -14.20 -1.22
CA ASP A 243 -9.48 -15.38 -1.69
C ASP A 243 -8.23 -15.58 -0.82
N PHE A 244 -8.39 -16.37 0.23
CA PHE A 244 -7.30 -16.68 1.17
C PHE A 244 -6.13 -17.42 0.51
N LYS A 245 -6.34 -18.12 -0.63
CA LYS A 245 -5.23 -18.76 -1.35
C LYS A 245 -4.39 -17.75 -2.09
N LEU A 246 -5.03 -16.74 -2.68
CA LEU A 246 -4.34 -15.62 -3.32
C LEU A 246 -3.58 -14.80 -2.28
N ALA A 247 -4.23 -14.45 -1.16
CA ALA A 247 -3.59 -13.73 -0.04
C ALA A 247 -2.39 -14.51 0.52
N GLU A 248 -2.51 -15.84 0.74
CA GLU A 248 -1.40 -16.69 1.16
C GLU A 248 -0.23 -16.66 0.17
N LYS A 249 -0.50 -16.82 -1.13
CA LYS A 249 0.55 -16.77 -2.16
C LYS A 249 1.26 -15.43 -2.16
N SER A 250 0.50 -14.33 -2.07
CA SER A 250 1.04 -12.98 -2.00
C SER A 250 1.92 -12.79 -0.76
N ALA A 251 1.43 -13.14 0.42
CA ALA A 251 2.21 -13.09 1.66
C ALA A 251 3.49 -13.94 1.60
N ARG A 252 3.43 -15.14 0.99
CA ARG A 252 4.60 -15.99 0.80
C ARG A 252 5.61 -15.40 -0.16
N LEU A 253 5.19 -14.71 -1.22
CA LEU A 253 6.12 -14.00 -2.11
C LEU A 253 6.85 -12.89 -1.34
N VAL A 254 6.12 -12.09 -0.57
CA VAL A 254 6.72 -11.06 0.30
C VAL A 254 7.68 -11.68 1.30
N PHE A 255 7.28 -12.75 1.98
CA PHE A 255 8.15 -13.47 2.93
C PHE A 255 9.47 -13.92 2.27
N TYR A 256 9.43 -14.57 1.10
CA TYR A 256 10.65 -15.05 0.45
C TYR A 256 11.52 -13.90 -0.06
N THR A 257 10.92 -12.81 -0.53
CA THR A 257 11.66 -11.60 -0.90
C THR A 257 12.34 -10.97 0.32
N ALA A 258 11.59 -10.81 1.43
CA ALA A 258 12.11 -10.32 2.70
C ALA A 258 13.22 -11.23 3.25
N TRP A 259 13.04 -12.54 3.15
CA TRP A 259 14.00 -13.53 3.61
C TRP A 259 15.33 -13.45 2.86
N ASP A 260 15.28 -13.32 1.53
CA ASP A 260 16.50 -13.16 0.71
C ASP A 260 17.22 -11.86 1.10
N VAL A 261 16.50 -10.73 1.12
CA VAL A 261 17.08 -9.43 1.50
C VAL A 261 17.65 -9.46 2.92
N ALA A 262 16.96 -10.10 3.86
CA ALA A 262 17.40 -10.16 5.25
C ALA A 262 18.65 -11.03 5.45
N ASN A 263 18.92 -12.00 4.56
CA ASN A 263 20.01 -12.98 4.73
C ASN A 263 21.18 -12.82 3.77
N ARG A 264 21.07 -11.97 2.73
CA ARG A 264 22.15 -11.75 1.75
C ARG A 264 23.37 -11.02 2.36
N ASP A 265 24.52 -11.18 1.73
CA ASP A 265 25.75 -10.53 2.19
C ASP A 265 25.72 -9.02 1.95
N ASP A 266 25.39 -8.61 0.76
CA ASP A 266 25.43 -7.20 0.39
C ASP A 266 24.11 -6.48 0.71
N ARG A 267 24.22 -5.22 1.10
CA ARG A 267 23.07 -4.33 1.16
C ARG A 267 22.57 -4.07 -0.26
N LEU A 268 21.25 -3.81 -0.40
CA LEU A 268 20.69 -3.43 -1.69
C LEU A 268 21.35 -2.17 -2.23
N ALA A 269 21.75 -2.21 -3.50
CA ALA A 269 22.24 -1.02 -4.18
C ALA A 269 21.08 -0.07 -4.51
N VAL A 270 21.25 1.23 -4.22
CA VAL A 270 20.32 2.29 -4.66
C VAL A 270 20.91 2.85 -5.96
N ASP A 271 20.74 2.12 -7.04
CA ASP A 271 21.41 2.32 -8.33
C ASP A 271 20.46 2.77 -9.45
N SER A 272 19.19 2.92 -9.17
CA SER A 272 18.16 3.35 -10.12
C SER A 272 17.48 4.65 -9.66
N ASN A 273 16.90 5.37 -10.60
CA ASN A 273 16.10 6.57 -10.35
C ASN A 273 15.02 6.70 -11.43
N LYS A 274 14.07 5.76 -11.42
CA LYS A 274 12.95 5.71 -12.37
C LYS A 274 11.65 6.28 -11.76
N GLN A 275 11.78 7.19 -10.80
CA GLN A 275 10.63 7.85 -10.15
C GLN A 275 9.83 8.74 -11.10
#